data_90ffb7bf7246932c310febedb0ed755b
#
_entry.id   90ffb7bf7246932c310febedb0ed755b
#
_cell.length_a   1.000
_cell.length_b   1.000
_cell.length_c   1.000
_cell.angle_alpha   90.00
_cell.angle_beta   90.00
_cell.angle_gamma   90.00
#
_symmetry.space_group_name_H-M   'P 1'
#
loop_
_entity.id
_entity.type
_entity.pdbx_description
1 polymer ?
#
loop_
_entity_poly.entity_id
_entity_poly.type
_entity_poly.pdbx_seq_one_letter_code
_entity_poly.pdbx_strand_id
1 'polypeptide(L)'
;MRRVLFTCSIVILLAASVSAQKTKPWTEWTAKDADKILNDSAWGQTQSEGDSSSRPDSTSAITQTTAARESSVKNAGAAANVESGEKKAGVALYYRVRLLSAKPIRAAFVRLIEIQGAPPEKVAQWRAFVDRDFGDYIVVTITLDGSTDRKRMGMVMAEIGNVDAEALKATTYLERKDGKRVALMEYRAPTDVLGAKFVFPRTLDGKPFIAADSGELRFSTEAGKVLKISKRFKVSEMMYEGKLEY
;
A
#
# COMPACT_ATOMS: atom_id res chain seq x y z
N MET A 1 13.80 -42.62 60.98
CA MET A 1 13.13 -41.32 60.79
C MET A 1 13.59 -40.73 59.46
N ARG A 2 12.82 -40.91 58.42
CA ARG A 2 13.11 -40.39 57.07
C ARG A 2 12.17 -39.18 56.81
N ARG A 3 12.74 -37.98 56.73
CA ARG A 3 12.01 -36.76 56.38
C ARG A 3 11.92 -36.66 54.86
N VAL A 4 10.71 -36.76 54.31
CA VAL A 4 10.38 -36.52 52.90
C VAL A 4 10.07 -35.05 52.75
N LEU A 5 10.95 -34.31 52.03
CA LEU A 5 10.72 -32.93 51.63
C LEU A 5 9.87 -32.91 50.35
N PHE A 6 8.63 -32.44 50.44
CA PHE A 6 7.77 -32.13 49.31
C PHE A 6 8.17 -30.75 48.78
N THR A 7 8.79 -30.74 47.62
CA THR A 7 9.00 -29.49 46.84
C THR A 7 7.80 -29.25 45.97
N CYS A 8 7.01 -28.26 46.38
CA CYS A 8 5.85 -27.77 45.61
C CYS A 8 6.33 -26.86 44.50
N SER A 9 6.40 -27.36 43.25
CA SER A 9 6.71 -26.54 42.06
C SER A 9 5.47 -25.76 41.67
N ILE A 10 5.44 -24.47 41.95
CA ILE A 10 4.41 -23.54 41.46
C ILE A 10 4.77 -23.21 40.02
N VAL A 11 4.03 -23.76 39.06
CA VAL A 11 4.06 -23.37 37.66
C VAL A 11 3.18 -22.14 37.51
N ILE A 12 3.81 -20.96 37.42
CA ILE A 12 3.15 -19.70 37.10
C ILE A 12 2.88 -19.71 35.58
N LEU A 13 1.65 -20.01 35.17
CA LEU A 13 1.15 -19.75 33.83
C LEU A 13 1.02 -18.23 33.63
N LEU A 14 1.98 -17.62 32.99
CA LEU A 14 1.84 -16.29 32.41
C LEU A 14 0.88 -16.36 31.21
N ALA A 15 -0.40 -16.16 31.48
CA ALA A 15 -1.38 -15.87 30.44
C ALA A 15 -1.05 -14.48 29.85
N ALA A 16 -0.35 -14.45 28.74
CA ALA A 16 -0.19 -13.24 27.94
C ALA A 16 -1.59 -12.85 27.43
N SER A 17 -2.21 -11.90 28.12
CA SER A 17 -3.45 -11.25 27.67
C SER A 17 -3.11 -10.49 26.38
N VAL A 18 -3.30 -11.10 25.23
CA VAL A 18 -3.35 -10.40 23.95
C VAL A 18 -4.57 -9.50 24.00
N SER A 19 -4.38 -8.26 24.40
CA SER A 19 -5.38 -7.22 24.25
C SER A 19 -5.66 -7.08 22.75
N ALA A 20 -6.70 -7.74 22.28
CA ALA A 20 -7.27 -7.48 20.98
C ALA A 20 -7.80 -6.03 21.03
N GLN A 21 -6.99 -5.08 20.58
CA GLN A 21 -7.49 -3.74 20.34
C GLN A 21 -8.68 -3.91 19.39
N LYS A 22 -9.90 -3.61 19.87
CA LYS A 22 -11.10 -3.55 19.04
C LYS A 22 -10.81 -2.52 17.95
N THR A 23 -10.44 -2.99 16.79
CA THR A 23 -10.25 -2.13 15.63
C THR A 23 -11.58 -1.46 15.34
N LYS A 24 -11.58 -0.14 15.31
CA LYS A 24 -12.73 0.69 14.99
C LYS A 24 -13.36 0.18 13.69
N PRO A 25 -14.69 -0.08 13.63
CA PRO A 25 -15.35 -0.53 12.41
C PRO A 25 -15.13 0.51 11.30
N TRP A 26 -14.97 0.03 10.06
CA TRP A 26 -14.65 0.91 8.93
C TRP A 26 -15.71 2.00 8.68
N THR A 27 -16.97 1.75 9.06
CA THR A 27 -18.06 2.72 8.97
C THR A 27 -17.88 3.95 9.87
N GLU A 28 -17.00 3.84 10.85
CA GLU A 28 -16.66 4.93 11.77
C GLU A 28 -15.32 5.60 11.47
N TRP A 29 -14.60 5.15 10.43
CA TRP A 29 -13.33 5.76 10.05
C TRP A 29 -13.52 7.21 9.65
N THR A 30 -12.61 8.07 10.09
CA THR A 30 -12.51 9.45 9.61
C THR A 30 -11.91 9.48 8.20
N ALA A 31 -12.00 10.61 7.51
CA ALA A 31 -11.32 10.79 6.21
C ALA A 31 -9.81 10.51 6.32
N LYS A 32 -9.18 10.91 7.44
CA LYS A 32 -7.76 10.66 7.71
C LYS A 32 -7.45 9.18 7.90
N ASP A 33 -8.32 8.44 8.60
CA ASP A 33 -8.16 7.00 8.80
C ASP A 33 -8.24 6.28 7.44
N ALA A 34 -9.26 6.59 6.64
CA ALA A 34 -9.44 6.01 5.32
C ALA A 34 -8.29 6.37 4.35
N ASP A 35 -7.83 7.63 4.36
CA ASP A 35 -6.69 8.05 3.55
C ASP A 35 -5.40 7.29 3.92
N LYS A 36 -5.16 7.10 5.22
CA LYS A 36 -4.02 6.32 5.71
C LYS A 36 -4.08 4.88 5.22
N ILE A 37 -5.25 4.23 5.30
CA ILE A 37 -5.43 2.85 4.79
C ILE A 37 -5.14 2.78 3.29
N LEU A 38 -5.60 3.77 2.51
CA LEU A 38 -5.42 3.78 1.06
C LEU A 38 -3.97 4.05 0.61
N ASN A 39 -3.18 4.80 1.39
CA ASN A 39 -1.94 5.39 0.89
C ASN A 39 -0.69 5.09 1.72
N ASP A 40 -0.86 4.64 2.97
CA ASP A 40 0.23 4.36 3.91
C ASP A 40 -0.18 3.27 4.91
N SER A 41 -0.34 2.05 4.40
CA SER A 41 -0.75 0.88 5.18
C SER A 41 -0.14 -0.40 4.65
N ALA A 42 -0.44 -1.53 5.30
CA ALA A 42 -0.07 -2.86 4.82
C ALA A 42 -0.65 -3.19 3.44
N TRP A 43 -1.72 -2.51 2.99
CA TRP A 43 -2.43 -2.78 1.74
C TRP A 43 -2.31 -1.65 0.72
N GLY A 44 -1.90 -0.46 1.13
CA GLY A 44 -1.81 0.73 0.28
C GLY A 44 -0.49 1.45 0.49
N GLN A 45 0.25 1.68 -0.61
CA GLN A 45 1.57 2.31 -0.61
C GLN A 45 1.64 3.42 -1.65
N THR A 46 2.41 4.45 -1.35
CA THR A 46 2.67 5.55 -2.28
C THR A 46 4.10 5.49 -2.79
N GLN A 47 4.28 5.70 -4.09
CA GLN A 47 5.58 5.92 -4.72
C GLN A 47 5.60 7.30 -5.36
N SER A 48 6.58 8.15 -5.03
CA SER A 48 6.82 9.40 -5.76
C SER A 48 7.59 9.13 -7.05
N GLU A 49 7.36 9.96 -8.05
CA GLU A 49 8.18 9.96 -9.24
C GLU A 49 9.62 10.35 -8.86
N GLY A 50 10.58 9.54 -9.28
CA GLY A 50 11.98 9.65 -8.83
C GLY A 50 12.39 8.63 -7.79
N ASP A 51 11.46 8.00 -7.04
CA ASP A 51 11.75 6.89 -6.12
C ASP A 51 12.08 5.56 -6.84
N SER A 52 12.13 5.57 -8.15
CA SER A 52 12.45 4.38 -8.97
C SER A 52 13.91 3.95 -8.88
N SER A 53 14.69 4.51 -7.92
CA SER A 53 16.00 3.99 -7.63
C SER A 53 15.88 2.61 -7.00
N SER A 54 16.28 1.60 -7.75
CA SER A 54 16.77 0.31 -7.31
C SER A 54 17.80 0.50 -6.19
N ARG A 55 17.34 0.72 -4.95
CA ARG A 55 18.14 0.56 -3.76
C ARG A 55 17.68 -0.72 -3.08
N PRO A 56 18.48 -1.79 -3.09
CA PRO A 56 18.32 -2.83 -2.12
C PRO A 56 18.71 -2.23 -0.77
N ASP A 57 17.83 -2.37 0.22
CA ASP A 57 18.00 -1.98 1.61
C ASP A 57 18.03 -0.47 1.95
N SER A 58 16.90 0.01 2.42
CA SER A 58 16.85 1.01 3.47
C SER A 58 15.60 0.80 4.32
N THR A 59 15.68 -0.16 5.20
CA THR A 59 14.94 -0.16 6.46
C THR A 59 15.48 1.03 7.25
N SER A 60 14.63 2.03 7.53
CA SER A 60 14.90 3.17 8.42
C SER A 60 14.89 4.53 7.72
N ALA A 61 13.73 5.13 7.54
CA ALA A 61 13.59 6.59 7.44
C ALA A 61 12.13 7.04 7.70
N ILE A 62 11.47 6.54 8.73
CA ILE A 62 10.18 7.07 9.19
C ILE A 62 10.32 7.60 10.63
N THR A 63 11.40 8.30 10.95
CA THR A 63 11.51 8.93 12.27
C THR A 63 12.25 10.27 12.26
N GLN A 64 12.28 11.02 11.15
CA GLN A 64 12.98 12.30 11.14
C GLN A 64 12.28 13.42 10.37
N THR A 65 11.00 13.63 10.53
CA THR A 65 10.35 14.82 9.96
C THR A 65 9.53 15.66 10.94
N THR A 66 9.59 15.37 12.24
CA THR A 66 8.94 16.21 13.25
C THR A 66 9.89 17.00 14.16
N ALA A 67 11.20 16.79 14.09
CA ALA A 67 12.18 17.48 14.94
C ALA A 67 12.98 18.60 14.26
N ALA A 68 12.80 18.85 12.96
CA ALA A 68 13.61 19.83 12.20
C ALA A 68 12.89 21.14 11.91
N ARG A 69 11.81 21.50 12.62
CA ARG A 69 11.05 22.74 12.37
C ARG A 69 11.17 23.82 13.45
N GLU A 70 12.01 23.64 14.45
CA GLU A 70 12.12 24.61 15.57
C GLU A 70 13.50 25.26 15.77
N SER A 71 14.48 25.10 14.87
CA SER A 71 15.79 25.78 15.07
C SER A 71 16.35 26.41 13.82
N SER A 72 15.58 27.28 13.15
CA SER A 72 16.12 28.08 12.05
C SER A 72 15.58 29.53 12.06
N VAL A 73 15.67 30.17 13.23
CA VAL A 73 15.62 31.64 13.33
C VAL A 73 16.82 32.07 14.14
N LYS A 74 17.91 32.37 13.49
CA LYS A 74 18.95 33.35 13.80
C LYS A 74 20.23 32.99 13.04
N ASN A 75 20.43 33.64 11.89
CA ASN A 75 21.69 34.35 11.57
C ASN A 75 21.52 35.03 10.21
N ALA A 76 21.33 36.36 10.30
CA ALA A 76 21.50 37.24 9.17
C ALA A 76 23.01 37.56 9.05
N GLY A 77 23.54 37.49 7.85
CA GLY A 77 24.80 38.17 7.54
C GLY A 77 25.69 37.37 6.61
N ALA A 78 25.81 37.90 5.41
CA ALA A 78 26.92 37.90 4.46
C ALA A 78 26.56 37.31 3.09
N ALA A 79 26.62 38.24 2.12
CA ALA A 79 26.41 37.99 0.71
C ALA A 79 27.50 37.07 0.11
N ALA A 80 27.07 36.12 -0.69
CA ALA A 80 27.84 35.58 -1.80
C ALA A 80 26.90 35.22 -2.92
N ASN A 81 26.98 35.91 -4.04
CA ASN A 81 26.35 35.55 -5.30
C ASN A 81 26.76 34.14 -5.71
N VAL A 82 25.83 33.26 -5.73
CA VAL A 82 25.89 32.02 -6.51
C VAL A 82 24.61 31.97 -7.34
N GLU A 83 24.76 32.08 -8.63
CA GLU A 83 23.76 31.74 -9.64
C GLU A 83 23.33 30.28 -9.40
N SER A 84 22.43 30.07 -8.50
CA SER A 84 21.72 28.81 -8.39
C SER A 84 20.52 28.88 -9.30
N GLY A 85 20.64 28.27 -10.47
CA GLY A 85 19.48 28.00 -11.31
C GLY A 85 18.38 27.43 -10.42
N GLU A 86 17.29 28.18 -10.29
CA GLU A 86 16.06 27.72 -9.66
C GLU A 86 15.63 26.41 -10.33
N LYS A 87 15.99 25.28 -9.72
CA LYS A 87 15.25 24.07 -9.96
C LYS A 87 13.84 24.37 -9.46
N LYS A 88 12.96 24.75 -10.38
CA LYS A 88 11.51 24.74 -10.13
C LYS A 88 11.23 23.40 -9.46
N ALA A 89 10.83 23.41 -8.20
CA ALA A 89 10.36 22.24 -7.50
C ALA A 89 9.16 21.71 -8.30
N GLY A 90 9.43 20.79 -9.21
CA GLY A 90 8.39 20.16 -10.01
C GLY A 90 7.45 19.47 -9.04
N VAL A 91 6.16 19.73 -9.16
CA VAL A 91 5.16 19.05 -8.34
C VAL A 91 5.29 17.56 -8.61
N ALA A 92 5.62 16.80 -7.58
CA ALA A 92 5.84 15.37 -7.69
C ALA A 92 4.56 14.65 -8.11
N LEU A 93 4.69 13.72 -9.04
CA LEU A 93 3.62 12.78 -9.39
C LEU A 93 3.72 11.59 -8.44
N TYR A 94 2.58 11.21 -7.86
CA TYR A 94 2.48 10.09 -6.94
C TYR A 94 1.70 8.93 -7.55
N TYR A 95 2.29 7.76 -7.51
CA TYR A 95 1.62 6.50 -7.83
C TYR A 95 1.09 5.88 -6.54
N ARG A 96 -0.24 5.71 -6.46
CA ARG A 96 -0.90 5.05 -5.35
C ARG A 96 -1.11 3.58 -5.71
N VAL A 97 -0.37 2.70 -5.07
CA VAL A 97 -0.39 1.25 -5.31
C VAL A 97 -1.19 0.59 -4.21
N ARG A 98 -2.27 -0.13 -4.53
CA ARG A 98 -3.22 -0.67 -3.55
C ARG A 98 -3.61 -2.10 -3.88
N LEU A 99 -3.70 -2.95 -2.86
CA LEU A 99 -4.27 -4.29 -2.95
C LEU A 99 -5.80 -4.19 -2.94
N LEU A 100 -6.44 -4.02 -4.10
CA LEU A 100 -7.90 -3.85 -4.20
C LEU A 100 -8.67 -5.09 -3.73
N SER A 101 -8.10 -6.29 -3.87
CA SER A 101 -8.65 -7.53 -3.34
C SER A 101 -8.75 -7.56 -1.82
N ALA A 102 -7.99 -6.73 -1.10
CA ALA A 102 -8.07 -6.61 0.35
C ALA A 102 -9.28 -5.78 0.80
N LYS A 103 -10.10 -6.33 1.70
CA LYS A 103 -11.30 -5.67 2.24
C LYS A 103 -11.02 -4.27 2.81
N PRO A 104 -9.93 -4.02 3.57
CA PRO A 104 -9.65 -2.68 4.11
C PRO A 104 -9.52 -1.59 3.06
N ILE A 105 -8.94 -1.89 1.89
CA ILE A 105 -8.83 -0.94 0.78
C ILE A 105 -10.20 -0.58 0.24
N ARG A 106 -11.06 -1.58 0.01
CA ARG A 106 -12.43 -1.34 -0.48
C ARG A 106 -13.25 -0.55 0.54
N ALA A 107 -13.15 -0.92 1.82
CA ALA A 107 -13.83 -0.22 2.92
C ALA A 107 -13.40 1.26 3.00
N ALA A 108 -12.10 1.54 2.87
CA ALA A 108 -11.59 2.91 2.90
C ALA A 108 -12.07 3.74 1.70
N PHE A 109 -12.13 3.16 0.50
CA PHE A 109 -12.74 3.83 -0.66
C PHE A 109 -14.20 4.19 -0.42
N VAL A 110 -14.99 3.23 0.03
CA VAL A 110 -16.42 3.45 0.28
C VAL A 110 -16.62 4.50 1.37
N ARG A 111 -15.81 4.45 2.42
CA ARG A 111 -15.89 5.42 3.51
C ARG A 111 -15.62 6.84 3.03
N LEU A 112 -14.63 7.07 2.16
CA LEU A 112 -14.39 8.40 1.59
C LEU A 112 -15.55 8.87 0.71
N ILE A 113 -16.14 7.98 -0.08
CA ILE A 113 -17.33 8.28 -0.90
C ILE A 113 -18.51 8.72 -0.01
N GLU A 114 -18.74 8.04 1.10
CA GLU A 114 -19.77 8.41 2.09
C GLU A 114 -19.50 9.77 2.72
N ILE A 115 -18.28 10.02 3.18
CA ILE A 115 -17.90 11.29 3.82
C ILE A 115 -18.00 12.46 2.83
N GLN A 116 -17.77 12.23 1.55
CA GLN A 116 -17.91 13.23 0.49
C GLN A 116 -19.38 13.51 0.12
N GLY A 117 -20.33 12.83 0.76
CA GLY A 117 -21.77 13.08 0.56
C GLY A 117 -22.33 12.51 -0.74
N ALA A 118 -21.80 11.39 -1.21
CA ALA A 118 -22.37 10.70 -2.37
C ALA A 118 -23.84 10.31 -2.13
N PRO A 119 -24.69 10.27 -3.19
CA PRO A 119 -26.08 9.87 -3.09
C PRO A 119 -26.26 8.48 -2.45
N PRO A 120 -27.30 8.26 -1.61
CA PRO A 120 -27.48 7.01 -0.85
C PRO A 120 -27.51 5.75 -1.73
N GLU A 121 -28.10 5.82 -2.92
CA GLU A 121 -28.17 4.71 -3.86
C GLU A 121 -26.77 4.31 -4.39
N LYS A 122 -25.89 5.28 -4.62
CA LYS A 122 -24.49 5.03 -4.98
C LYS A 122 -23.72 4.45 -3.81
N VAL A 123 -23.92 4.97 -2.61
CA VAL A 123 -23.30 4.43 -1.40
C VAL A 123 -23.70 2.97 -1.20
N ALA A 124 -24.98 2.61 -1.38
CA ALA A 124 -25.43 1.23 -1.26
C ALA A 124 -24.73 0.28 -2.24
N GLN A 125 -24.55 0.69 -3.49
CA GLN A 125 -23.81 -0.08 -4.50
C GLN A 125 -22.34 -0.28 -4.10
N TRP A 126 -21.69 0.79 -3.61
CA TRP A 126 -20.31 0.71 -3.16
C TRP A 126 -20.13 -0.11 -1.88
N ARG A 127 -21.11 -0.09 -0.96
CA ARG A 127 -21.09 -0.97 0.22
C ARG A 127 -21.07 -2.44 -0.15
N ALA A 128 -21.88 -2.86 -1.13
CA ALA A 128 -21.83 -4.23 -1.65
C ALA A 128 -20.45 -4.61 -2.20
N PHE A 129 -19.69 -3.63 -2.73
CA PHE A 129 -18.33 -3.85 -3.20
C PHE A 129 -17.33 -4.13 -2.08
N VAL A 130 -17.56 -3.64 -0.83
CA VAL A 130 -16.68 -3.92 0.31
C VAL A 130 -16.57 -5.42 0.58
N ASP A 131 -17.70 -6.11 0.52
CA ASP A 131 -17.78 -7.54 0.83
C ASP A 131 -17.63 -8.44 -0.41
N ARG A 132 -17.29 -7.86 -1.56
CA ARG A 132 -17.06 -8.61 -2.79
C ARG A 132 -15.93 -9.62 -2.59
N ASP A 133 -16.19 -10.88 -2.92
CA ASP A 133 -15.18 -11.90 -3.02
C ASP A 133 -14.41 -11.76 -4.35
N PHE A 134 -13.09 -11.80 -4.27
CA PHE A 134 -12.19 -11.81 -5.42
C PHE A 134 -11.74 -13.23 -5.80
N GLY A 135 -12.24 -14.26 -5.08
CA GLY A 135 -12.02 -15.67 -5.38
C GLY A 135 -10.54 -15.99 -5.57
N ASP A 136 -10.20 -16.47 -6.76
CA ASP A 136 -8.87 -16.96 -7.11
C ASP A 136 -7.88 -15.86 -7.50
N TYR A 137 -8.23 -14.57 -7.29
CA TYR A 137 -7.42 -13.47 -7.77
C TYR A 137 -6.91 -12.54 -6.66
N ILE A 138 -5.69 -12.04 -6.86
CA ILE A 138 -5.15 -10.88 -6.17
C ILE A 138 -5.20 -9.72 -7.18
N VAL A 139 -5.78 -8.59 -6.78
CA VAL A 139 -5.90 -7.42 -7.66
C VAL A 139 -5.14 -6.26 -7.05
N VAL A 140 -4.13 -5.80 -7.77
CA VAL A 140 -3.40 -4.56 -7.44
C VAL A 140 -3.91 -3.44 -8.33
N THR A 141 -4.12 -2.25 -7.76
CA THR A 141 -4.47 -1.07 -8.55
C THR A 141 -3.41 0.02 -8.45
N ILE A 142 -3.32 0.81 -9.53
CA ILE A 142 -2.49 2.00 -9.57
C ILE A 142 -3.36 3.19 -9.96
N THR A 143 -3.36 4.22 -9.13
CA THR A 143 -3.90 5.54 -9.46
C THR A 143 -2.81 6.59 -9.37
N LEU A 144 -2.98 7.70 -10.09
CA LEU A 144 -2.08 8.85 -10.08
C LEU A 144 -2.68 9.97 -9.25
N ASP A 145 -1.83 10.69 -8.55
CA ASP A 145 -2.21 11.83 -7.72
C ASP A 145 -1.07 12.87 -7.64
N GLY A 146 -1.38 14.09 -7.19
CA GLY A 146 -0.41 15.08 -6.71
C GLY A 146 0.18 16.04 -7.73
N SER A 147 0.00 15.85 -9.04
CA SER A 147 0.51 16.79 -10.02
C SER A 147 -0.45 17.95 -10.28
N THR A 148 0.02 19.20 -10.15
CA THR A 148 -0.66 20.40 -10.65
C THR A 148 -0.50 20.55 -12.16
N ASP A 149 0.45 19.85 -12.76
CA ASP A 149 0.64 19.79 -14.21
C ASP A 149 -0.33 18.79 -14.84
N ARG A 150 -1.51 19.30 -15.21
CA ARG A 150 -2.56 18.51 -15.87
C ARG A 150 -2.09 17.88 -17.19
N LYS A 151 -1.20 18.55 -17.93
CA LYS A 151 -0.68 18.03 -19.20
C LYS A 151 0.18 16.78 -18.95
N ARG A 152 1.08 16.85 -17.98
CA ARG A 152 1.93 15.72 -17.58
C ARG A 152 1.08 14.55 -17.04
N MET A 153 0.13 14.83 -16.16
CA MET A 153 -0.81 13.82 -15.67
C MET A 153 -1.55 13.14 -16.82
N GLY A 154 -2.07 13.92 -17.78
CA GLY A 154 -2.76 13.40 -18.95
C GLY A 154 -1.85 12.52 -19.82
N MET A 155 -0.60 12.91 -20.04
CA MET A 155 0.37 12.10 -20.79
C MET A 155 0.64 10.75 -20.11
N VAL A 156 0.89 10.75 -18.81
CA VAL A 156 1.15 9.51 -18.03
C VAL A 156 -0.09 8.62 -18.00
N MET A 157 -1.28 9.20 -17.83
CA MET A 157 -2.54 8.44 -17.86
C MET A 157 -2.79 7.83 -19.25
N ALA A 158 -2.50 8.55 -20.32
CA ALA A 158 -2.62 8.04 -21.69
C ALA A 158 -1.63 6.90 -21.94
N GLU A 159 -0.40 7.01 -21.47
CA GLU A 159 0.60 5.96 -21.60
C GLU A 159 0.18 4.70 -20.81
N ILE A 160 -0.28 4.85 -19.56
CA ILE A 160 -0.84 3.75 -18.77
C ILE A 160 -2.07 3.13 -19.47
N GLY A 161 -2.95 3.96 -20.05
CA GLY A 161 -4.14 3.50 -20.76
C GLY A 161 -3.85 2.71 -22.03
N ASN A 162 -2.73 2.99 -22.69
CA ASN A 162 -2.33 2.39 -23.98
C ASN A 162 -1.19 1.35 -23.87
N VAL A 163 -0.86 0.92 -22.64
CA VAL A 163 0.18 -0.09 -22.44
C VAL A 163 -0.20 -1.39 -23.14
N ASP A 164 0.76 -1.99 -23.84
CA ASP A 164 0.61 -3.34 -24.36
C ASP A 164 0.56 -4.35 -23.20
N ALA A 165 -0.58 -5.03 -23.09
CA ALA A 165 -0.83 -6.00 -22.02
C ALA A 165 0.14 -7.18 -22.06
N GLU A 166 0.58 -7.63 -23.24
CA GLU A 166 1.53 -8.72 -23.38
C GLU A 166 2.95 -8.29 -22.95
N ALA A 167 3.35 -7.08 -23.32
CA ALA A 167 4.62 -6.51 -22.84
C ALA A 167 4.65 -6.36 -21.31
N LEU A 168 3.51 -5.98 -20.69
CA LEU A 168 3.39 -5.92 -19.24
C LEU A 168 3.57 -7.27 -18.55
N LYS A 169 3.10 -8.36 -19.14
CA LYS A 169 3.23 -9.71 -18.54
C LYS A 169 4.69 -10.11 -18.32
N ALA A 170 5.59 -9.65 -19.17
CA ALA A 170 7.02 -9.95 -19.04
C ALA A 170 7.69 -9.21 -17.87
N THR A 171 7.17 -8.07 -17.46
CA THR A 171 7.80 -7.17 -16.50
C THR A 171 7.01 -7.00 -15.19
N THR A 172 5.81 -7.60 -15.12
CA THR A 172 4.89 -7.40 -13.99
C THR A 172 4.66 -8.70 -13.22
N TYR A 173 4.91 -8.65 -11.93
CA TYR A 173 4.77 -9.81 -11.06
C TYR A 173 4.54 -9.41 -9.60
N LEU A 174 4.00 -10.35 -8.84
CA LEU A 174 4.09 -10.36 -7.39
C LEU A 174 5.18 -11.35 -6.97
N GLU A 175 6.04 -10.93 -6.04
CA GLU A 175 7.13 -11.75 -5.53
C GLU A 175 7.10 -11.78 -4.01
N ARG A 176 7.25 -12.97 -3.44
CA ARG A 176 7.41 -13.17 -2.00
C ARG A 176 8.88 -13.04 -1.60
N LYS A 177 9.12 -12.87 -0.29
CA LYS A 177 10.48 -12.79 0.28
C LYS A 177 11.35 -14.01 -0.06
N ASP A 178 10.76 -15.19 -0.23
CA ASP A 178 11.46 -16.44 -0.60
C ASP A 178 11.79 -16.53 -2.10
N GLY A 179 11.54 -15.48 -2.87
CA GLY A 179 11.81 -15.41 -4.31
C GLY A 179 10.75 -16.04 -5.21
N LYS A 180 9.71 -16.66 -4.65
CA LYS A 180 8.61 -17.20 -5.45
C LYS A 180 7.78 -16.08 -6.06
N ARG A 181 7.38 -16.27 -7.32
CA ARG A 181 6.65 -15.26 -8.11
C ARG A 181 5.39 -15.82 -8.72
N VAL A 182 4.39 -14.94 -8.84
CA VAL A 182 3.25 -15.12 -9.74
C VAL A 182 3.26 -14.01 -10.77
N ALA A 183 3.09 -14.40 -12.04
CA ALA A 183 3.07 -13.48 -13.16
C ALA A 183 1.70 -12.79 -13.28
N LEU A 184 1.68 -11.65 -13.96
CA LEU A 184 0.45 -10.97 -14.35
C LEU A 184 -0.41 -11.87 -15.24
N MET A 185 -1.67 -12.07 -14.86
CA MET A 185 -2.66 -12.78 -15.68
C MET A 185 -3.39 -11.84 -16.62
N GLU A 186 -3.85 -10.71 -16.11
CA GLU A 186 -4.65 -9.76 -16.85
C GLU A 186 -4.31 -8.32 -16.43
N TYR A 187 -4.27 -7.44 -17.41
CA TYR A 187 -4.20 -6.00 -17.22
C TYR A 187 -5.49 -5.34 -17.69
N ARG A 188 -6.03 -4.44 -16.89
CA ARG A 188 -7.16 -3.59 -17.26
C ARG A 188 -6.76 -2.13 -17.14
N ALA A 189 -6.83 -1.43 -18.26
CA ALA A 189 -6.58 0.01 -18.31
C ALA A 189 -7.50 0.79 -17.36
N PRO A 190 -7.11 1.99 -16.90
CA PRO A 190 -7.91 2.80 -15.98
C PRO A 190 -9.18 3.32 -16.68
N THR A 191 -10.33 2.81 -16.30
CA THR A 191 -11.66 3.21 -16.81
C THR A 191 -12.55 3.80 -15.73
N ASP A 192 -12.13 3.74 -14.48
CA ASP A 192 -12.87 4.20 -13.30
C ASP A 192 -11.94 4.82 -12.25
N VAL A 193 -12.51 5.28 -11.14
CA VAL A 193 -11.79 5.91 -10.02
C VAL A 193 -10.83 4.96 -9.29
N LEU A 194 -10.92 3.66 -9.52
CA LEU A 194 -10.04 2.67 -8.91
C LEU A 194 -8.71 2.53 -9.67
N GLY A 195 -8.59 3.11 -10.87
CA GLY A 195 -7.37 3.15 -11.67
C GLY A 195 -7.10 1.89 -12.49
N ALA A 196 -5.86 1.78 -12.98
CA ALA A 196 -5.38 0.60 -13.69
C ALA A 196 -5.37 -0.62 -12.77
N LYS A 197 -5.80 -1.79 -13.26
CA LYS A 197 -5.91 -3.02 -12.48
C LYS A 197 -4.98 -4.11 -13.01
N PHE A 198 -4.22 -4.69 -12.11
CA PHE A 198 -3.28 -5.78 -12.36
C PHE A 198 -3.78 -7.02 -11.62
N VAL A 199 -4.14 -8.05 -12.35
CA VAL A 199 -4.76 -9.27 -11.81
C VAL A 199 -3.74 -10.40 -11.77
N PHE A 200 -3.59 -11.04 -10.63
CA PHE A 200 -2.66 -12.13 -10.38
C PHE A 200 -3.41 -13.35 -9.81
N PRO A 201 -2.88 -14.56 -10.00
CA PRO A 201 -3.44 -15.74 -9.35
C PRO A 201 -3.24 -15.65 -7.83
N ARG A 202 -4.24 -16.08 -7.07
CA ARG A 202 -4.17 -16.16 -5.60
C ARG A 202 -3.43 -17.40 -5.12
N THR A 203 -3.24 -18.39 -5.98
CA THR A 203 -2.57 -19.65 -5.68
C THR A 203 -1.34 -19.85 -6.55
N LEU A 204 -0.36 -20.57 -6.02
CA LEU A 204 0.80 -21.09 -6.73
C LEU A 204 0.94 -22.57 -6.36
N ASP A 205 1.02 -23.45 -7.35
CA ASP A 205 1.11 -24.90 -7.16
C ASP A 205 -0.01 -25.46 -6.25
N GLY A 206 -1.23 -24.96 -6.42
CA GLY A 206 -2.42 -25.39 -5.66
C GLY A 206 -2.48 -24.90 -4.20
N LYS A 207 -1.54 -24.06 -3.77
CA LYS A 207 -1.48 -23.48 -2.42
C LYS A 207 -1.68 -21.98 -2.45
N PRO A 208 -2.23 -21.34 -1.39
CA PRO A 208 -2.27 -19.89 -1.31
C PRO A 208 -0.90 -19.27 -1.55
N PHE A 209 -0.83 -18.29 -2.45
CA PHE A 209 0.43 -17.61 -2.76
C PHE A 209 0.94 -16.79 -1.57
N ILE A 210 0.03 -16.18 -0.81
CA ILE A 210 0.36 -15.42 0.39
C ILE A 210 -0.18 -16.18 1.62
N ALA A 211 0.70 -16.45 2.57
CA ALA A 211 0.40 -17.00 3.88
C ALA A 211 0.98 -16.10 4.97
N ALA A 212 0.56 -16.22 6.21
CA ALA A 212 0.97 -15.34 7.31
C ALA A 212 2.49 -15.28 7.53
N ASP A 213 3.20 -16.34 7.17
CA ASP A 213 4.66 -16.48 7.26
C ASP A 213 5.42 -16.06 5.98
N SER A 214 4.72 -15.57 4.96
CA SER A 214 5.34 -15.19 3.67
C SER A 214 6.31 -14.01 3.76
N GLY A 215 6.33 -13.29 4.90
CA GLY A 215 7.23 -12.18 5.17
C GLY A 215 6.85 -10.91 4.40
N GLU A 216 7.45 -10.68 3.23
CA GLU A 216 7.15 -9.54 2.37
C GLU A 216 6.57 -10.00 1.03
N LEU A 217 5.65 -9.19 0.52
CA LEU A 217 5.14 -9.24 -0.85
C LEU A 217 5.65 -8.03 -1.61
N ARG A 218 6.32 -8.23 -2.74
CA ARG A 218 6.75 -7.17 -3.64
C ARG A 218 5.89 -7.17 -4.90
N PHE A 219 5.23 -6.06 -5.17
CA PHE A 219 4.65 -5.77 -6.48
C PHE A 219 5.68 -5.03 -7.33
N SER A 220 5.91 -5.49 -8.54
CA SER A 220 6.80 -4.85 -9.50
C SER A 220 6.13 -4.78 -10.86
N THR A 221 6.22 -3.63 -11.53
CA THR A 221 5.76 -3.43 -12.91
C THR A 221 6.63 -2.40 -13.60
N GLU A 222 6.92 -2.63 -14.88
CA GLU A 222 7.65 -1.70 -15.71
C GLU A 222 7.04 -1.68 -17.11
N ALA A 223 6.64 -0.50 -17.58
CA ALA A 223 6.15 -0.31 -18.94
C ALA A 223 6.56 1.07 -19.46
N GLY A 224 7.14 1.10 -20.64
CA GLY A 224 7.62 2.32 -21.27
C GLY A 224 8.61 3.07 -20.39
N LYS A 225 8.53 4.40 -20.44
CA LYS A 225 9.43 5.29 -19.68
C LYS A 225 8.81 5.83 -18.39
N VAL A 226 7.48 5.74 -18.25
CA VAL A 226 6.74 6.40 -17.16
C VAL A 226 6.28 5.45 -16.07
N LEU A 227 6.02 4.19 -16.40
CA LEU A 227 5.54 3.22 -15.43
C LEU A 227 6.70 2.33 -14.96
N LYS A 228 7.32 2.73 -13.85
CA LYS A 228 8.31 1.91 -13.16
C LYS A 228 8.00 1.92 -11.67
N ILE A 229 7.37 0.86 -11.19
CA ILE A 229 6.88 0.76 -9.82
C ILE A 229 7.44 -0.49 -9.18
N SER A 230 7.95 -0.33 -7.96
CA SER A 230 8.32 -1.44 -7.09
C SER A 230 7.93 -1.10 -5.66
N LYS A 231 6.93 -1.80 -5.13
CA LYS A 231 6.43 -1.59 -3.75
C LYS A 231 6.43 -2.90 -2.98
N ARG A 232 6.81 -2.79 -1.71
CA ARG A 232 6.85 -3.91 -0.77
C ARG A 232 5.76 -3.75 0.27
N PHE A 233 5.09 -4.84 0.57
CA PHE A 233 4.04 -4.93 1.56
C PHE A 233 4.43 -5.98 2.60
N LYS A 234 4.32 -5.63 3.88
CA LYS A 234 4.60 -6.57 4.97
C LYS A 234 3.40 -7.45 5.24
N VAL A 235 3.49 -8.73 4.93
CA VAL A 235 2.38 -9.67 5.06
C VAL A 235 1.93 -9.83 6.52
N SER A 236 2.84 -9.79 7.48
CA SER A 236 2.50 -9.87 8.91
C SER A 236 1.60 -8.72 9.40
N GLU A 237 1.56 -7.60 8.69
CA GLU A 237 0.72 -6.43 9.00
C GLU A 237 -0.63 -6.47 8.26
N MET A 238 -0.86 -7.44 7.36
CA MET A 238 -2.09 -7.57 6.57
C MET A 238 -3.23 -8.26 7.33
N MET A 239 -3.24 -8.16 8.64
CA MET A 239 -4.31 -8.73 9.47
C MET A 239 -5.45 -7.72 9.62
N TYR A 240 -6.65 -8.12 9.24
CA TYR A 240 -7.87 -7.33 9.37
C TYR A 240 -8.99 -8.20 9.95
N GLU A 241 -9.64 -7.75 11.02
CA GLU A 241 -10.68 -8.51 11.73
C GLU A 241 -10.25 -9.96 12.06
N GLY A 242 -8.96 -10.14 12.43
CA GLY A 242 -8.40 -11.44 12.79
C GLY A 242 -8.08 -12.38 11.62
N LYS A 243 -8.19 -11.90 10.37
CA LYS A 243 -7.90 -12.66 9.16
C LYS A 243 -6.80 -12.00 8.34
N LEU A 244 -6.04 -12.82 7.60
CA LEU A 244 -5.11 -12.33 6.59
C LEU A 244 -5.90 -11.88 5.37
N GLU A 245 -5.86 -10.58 5.08
CA GLU A 245 -6.59 -9.94 3.98
C GLU A 245 -5.63 -9.47 2.88
N TYR A 246 -5.86 -9.91 1.62
CA TYR A 246 -5.08 -9.50 0.45
C TYR A 246 -5.81 -9.72 -0.86
#